data_bfa760a94623e02ae01c4a0883db263c
#
_entry.id   bfa760a94623e02ae01c4a0883db263c
#
_cell.length_a   1.000
_cell.length_b   1.000
_cell.length_c   1.000
_cell.angle_alpha   90.00
_cell.angle_beta   90.00
_cell.angle_gamma   90.00
#
_symmetry.space_group_name_H-M   'P 1'
#
loop_
_entity.id
_entity.type
_entity.pdbx_description
1 polymer ?
#
loop_
_entity_poly.entity_id
_entity_poly.type
_entity_poly.pdbx_seq_one_letter_code
_entity_poly.pdbx_strand_id
1 'polypeptide(L)'
;MRPEVFDVFKQVDHIVHGGDVGKPEILTELEALAPVTAVYGNVDGFELRSHLPQVGELELDGFTIVVTHGDQFGHPTPEQLHAAFPRAEIIVYGHTHRPLLELVDRTVTVLNPGGAGPARFGLPPSVGIMELEPGIPPRARIVPLGG
;
A
#
# COMPACT_ATOMS: atom_id res chain seq x y z
N MET A 1 -0.39 3.52 15.97
CA MET A 1 -1.14 3.75 14.72
C MET A 1 -2.27 4.74 14.98
N ARG A 2 -2.62 5.54 13.98
CA ARG A 2 -3.68 6.54 14.14
C ARG A 2 -5.05 5.89 14.32
N PRO A 3 -5.86 6.37 15.28
CA PRO A 3 -7.21 5.83 15.48
C PRO A 3 -8.10 5.93 14.24
N GLU A 4 -7.92 6.96 13.42
CA GLU A 4 -8.71 7.16 12.21
C GLU A 4 -8.55 6.02 11.20
N VAL A 5 -7.42 5.31 11.22
CA VAL A 5 -7.19 4.15 10.34
C VAL A 5 -8.20 3.05 10.65
N PHE A 6 -8.46 2.81 11.94
CA PHE A 6 -9.44 1.78 12.34
C PHE A 6 -10.83 2.10 11.82
N ASP A 7 -11.23 3.37 11.88
CA ASP A 7 -12.54 3.80 11.40
C ASP A 7 -12.67 3.60 9.88
N VAL A 8 -11.65 3.99 9.12
CA VAL A 8 -11.66 3.86 7.66
C VAL A 8 -11.64 2.40 7.23
N PHE A 9 -10.89 1.54 7.95
CA PHE A 9 -10.72 0.13 7.60
C PHE A 9 -11.72 -0.81 8.26
N LYS A 10 -12.74 -0.26 8.89
CA LYS A 10 -13.69 -1.04 9.69
C LYS A 10 -14.42 -2.14 8.91
N GLN A 11 -14.64 -1.94 7.61
CA GLN A 11 -15.42 -2.87 6.79
C GLN A 11 -14.66 -3.38 5.57
N VAL A 12 -13.33 -3.23 5.54
CA VAL A 12 -12.56 -3.74 4.42
C VAL A 12 -12.39 -5.26 4.50
N ASP A 13 -12.20 -5.90 3.37
CA ASP A 13 -12.03 -7.35 3.27
C ASP A 13 -10.56 -7.77 3.32
N HIS A 14 -9.66 -6.88 2.99
CA HIS A 14 -8.22 -7.14 2.98
C HIS A 14 -7.45 -5.85 3.15
N ILE A 15 -6.30 -5.91 3.80
CA ILE A 15 -5.43 -4.75 4.04
C ILE A 15 -4.07 -5.01 3.40
N VAL A 16 -3.53 -4.00 2.74
CA VAL A 16 -2.21 -4.04 2.11
C VAL A 16 -1.35 -2.94 2.75
N HIS A 17 -0.14 -3.30 3.18
CA HIS A 17 0.80 -2.35 3.78
C HIS A 17 2.09 -2.27 2.96
N GLY A 18 2.39 -1.10 2.46
CA GLY A 18 3.52 -0.85 1.56
C GLY A 18 4.88 -0.64 2.21
N GLY A 19 5.07 -1.05 3.47
CA GLY A 19 6.37 -0.96 4.15
C GLY A 19 6.49 0.21 5.10
N ASP A 20 7.65 0.28 5.79
CA ASP A 20 7.88 1.21 6.90
C ASP A 20 6.80 1.05 7.97
N VAL A 21 6.60 -0.20 8.36
CA VAL A 21 5.60 -0.58 9.36
C VAL A 21 5.92 0.04 10.71
N GLY A 22 7.19 0.08 11.05
CA GLY A 22 7.70 0.64 12.30
C GLY A 22 7.72 -0.36 13.44
N LYS A 23 6.57 -0.87 13.84
CA LYS A 23 6.46 -1.80 14.96
C LYS A 23 5.61 -3.01 14.57
N PRO A 24 6.03 -4.24 14.97
CA PRO A 24 5.24 -5.44 14.68
C PRO A 24 3.80 -5.37 15.18
N GLU A 25 3.55 -4.66 16.29
CA GLU A 25 2.22 -4.50 16.88
C GLU A 25 1.23 -3.85 15.92
N ILE A 26 1.71 -3.00 15.01
CA ILE A 26 0.85 -2.38 14.00
C ILE A 26 0.20 -3.43 13.11
N LEU A 27 0.97 -4.45 12.70
CA LEU A 27 0.42 -5.55 11.91
C LEU A 27 -0.64 -6.34 12.70
N THR A 28 -0.38 -6.60 13.96
CA THR A 28 -1.33 -7.29 14.83
C THR A 28 -2.64 -6.50 14.96
N GLU A 29 -2.54 -5.19 15.11
CA GLU A 29 -3.71 -4.32 15.18
C GLU A 29 -4.51 -4.33 13.88
N LEU A 30 -3.83 -4.29 12.74
CA LEU A 30 -4.48 -4.35 11.44
C LEU A 30 -5.12 -5.71 11.18
N GLU A 31 -4.46 -6.80 11.59
CA GLU A 31 -4.99 -8.15 11.43
C GLU A 31 -6.28 -8.38 12.22
N ALA A 32 -6.50 -7.59 13.28
CA ALA A 32 -7.77 -7.63 13.99
C ALA A 32 -8.94 -7.11 13.14
N LEU A 33 -8.67 -6.35 12.09
CA LEU A 33 -9.70 -5.80 11.19
C LEU A 33 -9.93 -6.66 9.96
N ALA A 34 -8.85 -7.16 9.33
CA ALA A 34 -8.91 -7.95 8.11
C ALA A 34 -7.57 -8.63 7.86
N PRO A 35 -7.50 -9.65 6.97
CA PRO A 35 -6.22 -10.21 6.57
C PRO A 35 -5.29 -9.14 6.01
N VAL A 36 -3.99 -9.23 6.31
CA VAL A 36 -2.99 -8.24 5.94
C VAL A 36 -1.92 -8.86 5.05
N THR A 37 -1.62 -8.22 3.93
CA THR A 37 -0.44 -8.48 3.13
C THR A 37 0.48 -7.29 3.28
N ALA A 38 1.68 -7.51 3.80
CA ALA A 38 2.62 -6.43 4.08
C ALA A 38 4.02 -6.76 3.56
N VAL A 39 4.78 -5.73 3.27
CA VAL A 39 6.20 -5.81 2.95
C VAL A 39 6.97 -4.94 3.94
N TYR A 40 8.29 -5.17 4.06
CA TYR A 40 9.11 -4.28 4.87
C TYR A 40 9.57 -3.08 4.04
N GLY A 41 9.83 -1.97 4.73
CA GLY A 41 10.41 -0.78 4.12
C GLY A 41 11.84 -0.54 4.61
N ASN A 42 12.48 0.50 4.08
CA ASN A 42 13.89 0.77 4.36
C ASN A 42 14.17 1.18 5.81
N VAL A 43 13.16 1.65 6.56
CA VAL A 43 13.34 1.99 7.97
C VAL A 43 12.94 0.86 8.92
N ASP A 44 12.43 -0.25 8.42
CA ASP A 44 12.04 -1.36 9.26
C ASP A 44 13.25 -2.14 9.77
N GLY A 45 13.19 -2.56 11.04
CA GLY A 45 14.27 -3.27 11.68
C GLY A 45 14.28 -4.76 11.40
N PHE A 46 15.21 -5.46 12.04
CA PHE A 46 15.47 -6.87 11.81
C PHE A 46 14.24 -7.76 12.00
N GLU A 47 13.45 -7.52 13.03
CA GLU A 47 12.28 -8.36 13.32
C GLU A 47 11.28 -8.33 12.18
N LEU A 48 10.94 -7.13 11.68
CA LEU A 48 10.02 -6.98 10.55
C LEU A 48 10.63 -7.54 9.26
N ARG A 49 11.90 -7.26 8.99
CA ARG A 49 12.57 -7.77 7.79
C ARG A 49 12.67 -9.28 7.75
N SER A 50 12.74 -9.93 8.91
CA SER A 50 12.83 -11.41 8.95
C SER A 50 11.46 -12.08 8.78
N HIS A 51 10.37 -11.36 8.96
CA HIS A 51 9.01 -11.91 8.86
C HIS A 51 8.26 -11.47 7.61
N LEU A 52 8.68 -10.37 6.98
CA LEU A 52 8.00 -9.83 5.81
C LEU A 52 8.89 -9.90 4.57
N PRO A 53 8.31 -10.09 3.38
CA PRO A 53 9.08 -10.03 2.13
C PRO A 53 9.37 -8.59 1.74
N GLN A 54 10.34 -8.42 0.84
CA GLN A 54 10.59 -7.13 0.19
C GLN A 54 9.48 -6.80 -0.82
N VAL A 55 8.99 -7.81 -1.53
CA VAL A 55 7.93 -7.69 -2.52
C VAL A 55 6.87 -8.73 -2.19
N GLY A 56 5.63 -8.30 -2.09
CA GLY A 56 4.48 -9.17 -1.89
C GLY A 56 3.67 -9.29 -3.18
N GLU A 57 3.08 -10.46 -3.38
CA GLU A 57 2.21 -10.69 -4.51
C GLU A 57 0.96 -11.43 -4.03
N LEU A 58 -0.21 -11.00 -4.49
CA LEU A 58 -1.47 -11.63 -4.12
C LEU A 58 -2.46 -11.48 -5.26
N GLU A 59 -3.50 -12.32 -5.23
CA GLU A 59 -4.62 -12.23 -6.15
C GLU A 59 -5.91 -11.99 -5.36
N LEU A 60 -6.66 -10.97 -5.75
CA LEU A 60 -7.95 -10.64 -5.18
C LEU A 60 -8.93 -10.33 -6.30
N ASP A 61 -10.08 -11.00 -6.30
CA ASP A 61 -11.16 -10.76 -7.26
C ASP A 61 -10.72 -10.81 -8.72
N GLY A 62 -9.75 -11.66 -9.03
CA GLY A 62 -9.23 -11.84 -10.38
C GLY A 62 -8.11 -10.88 -10.77
N PHE A 63 -7.67 -10.01 -9.87
CA PHE A 63 -6.58 -9.08 -10.11
C PHE A 63 -5.28 -9.56 -9.48
N THR A 64 -4.18 -9.47 -10.24
CA THR A 64 -2.83 -9.71 -9.73
C THR A 64 -2.31 -8.40 -9.15
N ILE A 65 -1.98 -8.43 -7.85
CA ILE A 65 -1.56 -7.25 -7.10
C ILE A 65 -0.13 -7.45 -6.63
N VAL A 66 0.73 -6.47 -6.87
CA VAL A 66 2.09 -6.44 -6.35
C VAL A 66 2.20 -5.30 -5.35
N VAL A 67 2.85 -5.59 -4.22
CA VAL A 67 3.12 -4.63 -3.16
C VAL A 67 4.63 -4.55 -2.96
N THR A 68 5.17 -3.35 -2.98
CA THR A 68 6.59 -3.12 -2.71
C THR A 68 6.75 -1.76 -2.04
N HIS A 69 7.76 -1.62 -1.18
CA HIS A 69 8.01 -0.30 -0.59
C HIS A 69 8.52 0.68 -1.65
N GLY A 70 9.38 0.23 -2.54
CA GLY A 70 9.86 1.03 -3.66
C GLY A 70 11.20 1.70 -3.42
N ASP A 71 11.78 1.59 -2.23
CA ASP A 71 13.07 2.20 -1.90
C ASP A 71 14.22 1.65 -2.77
N GLN A 72 14.10 0.41 -3.26
CA GLN A 72 15.10 -0.16 -4.15
C GLN A 72 15.20 0.59 -5.49
N PHE A 73 14.22 1.37 -5.85
CA PHE A 73 14.23 2.20 -7.06
C PHE A 73 14.63 3.65 -6.78
N GLY A 74 15.00 3.97 -5.53
CA GLY A 74 15.25 5.34 -5.10
C GLY A 74 13.95 6.14 -5.00
N HIS A 75 13.60 6.87 -6.03
CA HIS A 75 12.32 7.59 -6.14
C HIS A 75 11.50 6.92 -7.26
N PRO A 76 10.70 5.88 -6.93
CA PRO A 76 10.01 5.12 -7.96
C PRO A 76 8.94 5.95 -8.68
N THR A 77 8.88 5.76 -9.98
CA THR A 77 7.80 6.30 -10.81
C THR A 77 6.84 5.16 -11.18
N PRO A 78 5.58 5.47 -11.50
CA PRO A 78 4.64 4.43 -11.95
C PRO A 78 5.16 3.63 -13.14
N GLU A 79 5.85 4.27 -14.08
CA GLU A 79 6.42 3.61 -15.26
C GLU A 79 7.53 2.63 -14.87
N GLN A 80 8.40 3.00 -13.92
CA GLN A 80 9.45 2.11 -13.44
C GLN A 80 8.85 0.89 -12.73
N LEU A 81 7.82 1.09 -11.94
CA LEU A 81 7.16 0.00 -11.23
C LEU A 81 6.48 -0.96 -12.20
N HIS A 82 5.80 -0.43 -13.20
CA HIS A 82 5.17 -1.26 -14.23
C HIS A 82 6.23 -2.06 -15.01
N ALA A 83 7.36 -1.45 -15.36
CA ALA A 83 8.44 -2.14 -16.06
C ALA A 83 9.05 -3.26 -15.19
N ALA A 84 9.15 -3.05 -13.89
CA ALA A 84 9.69 -4.04 -12.95
C ALA A 84 8.71 -5.19 -12.68
N PHE A 85 7.41 -4.92 -12.74
CA PHE A 85 6.36 -5.89 -12.44
C PHE A 85 5.32 -5.93 -13.57
N PRO A 86 5.72 -6.42 -14.75
CA PRO A 86 4.88 -6.30 -15.94
C PRO A 86 3.59 -7.14 -15.90
N ARG A 87 3.51 -8.12 -15.01
CA ARG A 87 2.31 -8.96 -14.85
C ARG A 87 1.31 -8.41 -13.86
N ALA A 88 1.69 -7.41 -13.07
CA ALA A 88 0.80 -6.82 -12.09
C ALA A 88 -0.25 -5.95 -12.77
N GLU A 89 -1.49 -6.13 -12.37
CA GLU A 89 -2.59 -5.27 -12.80
C GLU A 89 -2.79 -4.12 -11.84
N ILE A 90 -2.36 -4.31 -10.59
CA ILE A 90 -2.39 -3.30 -9.54
C ILE A 90 -1.03 -3.32 -8.84
N ILE A 91 -0.41 -2.16 -8.67
CA ILE A 91 0.84 -2.01 -7.94
C ILE A 91 0.62 -1.02 -6.81
N VAL A 92 0.91 -1.46 -5.57
CA VAL A 92 0.84 -0.62 -4.38
C VAL A 92 2.26 -0.40 -3.88
N TYR A 93 2.63 0.85 -3.65
CA TYR A 93 3.96 1.17 -3.16
C TYR A 93 3.92 2.29 -2.11
N GLY A 94 5.07 2.52 -1.45
CA GLY A 94 5.19 3.52 -0.41
C GLY A 94 6.42 4.41 -0.60
N HIS A 95 7.23 4.53 0.42
CA HIS A 95 8.53 5.21 0.46
C HIS A 95 8.47 6.74 0.35
N THR A 96 7.82 7.28 -0.67
CA THR A 96 7.81 8.72 -0.90
C THR A 96 6.90 9.48 0.07
N HIS A 97 5.97 8.81 0.74
CA HIS A 97 4.92 9.38 1.58
C HIS A 97 3.99 10.36 0.82
N ARG A 98 4.04 10.36 -0.50
CA ARG A 98 3.22 11.23 -1.33
C ARG A 98 2.11 10.42 -2.00
N PRO A 99 0.84 10.75 -1.73
CA PRO A 99 -0.26 10.05 -2.38
C PRO A 99 -0.17 10.18 -3.90
N LEU A 100 -0.42 9.07 -4.58
CA LEU A 100 -0.43 9.03 -6.04
C LEU A 100 -1.38 7.94 -6.50
N LEU A 101 -2.19 8.25 -7.49
CA LEU A 101 -3.06 7.26 -8.14
C LEU A 101 -3.00 7.52 -9.62
N GLU A 102 -2.41 6.58 -10.37
CA GLU A 102 -2.25 6.70 -11.81
C GLU A 102 -2.61 5.39 -12.52
N LEU A 103 -3.07 5.54 -13.75
CA LEU A 103 -3.30 4.43 -14.67
C LEU A 103 -2.17 4.43 -15.70
N VAL A 104 -1.35 3.38 -15.69
CA VAL A 104 -0.23 3.24 -16.64
C VAL A 104 -0.66 2.33 -17.78
N ASP A 105 -0.33 2.72 -19.03
CA ASP A 105 -0.70 1.98 -20.24
C ASP A 105 -2.20 1.66 -20.30
N ARG A 106 -3.03 2.49 -19.68
CA ARG A 106 -4.49 2.36 -19.66
C ARG A 106 -5.01 1.10 -18.95
N THR A 107 -4.12 0.29 -18.40
CA THR A 107 -4.52 -1.01 -17.84
C THR A 107 -4.01 -1.30 -16.43
N VAL A 108 -2.92 -0.64 -16.00
CA VAL A 108 -2.30 -0.92 -14.71
C VAL A 108 -2.55 0.22 -13.74
N THR A 109 -3.18 -0.09 -12.62
CA THR A 109 -3.44 0.89 -11.56
C THR A 109 -2.24 0.92 -10.61
N VAL A 110 -1.63 2.08 -10.46
CA VAL A 110 -0.51 2.28 -9.54
C VAL A 110 -0.94 3.23 -8.43
N LEU A 111 -0.80 2.76 -7.20
CA LEU A 111 -1.30 3.48 -6.02
C LEU A 111 -0.21 3.62 -4.96
N ASN A 112 0.05 4.85 -4.56
CA ASN A 112 0.72 5.16 -3.31
C ASN A 112 -0.31 5.81 -2.40
N PRO A 113 -0.70 5.16 -1.30
CA PRO A 113 -1.74 5.72 -0.42
C PRO A 113 -1.28 6.91 0.42
N GLY A 114 0.00 7.28 0.35
CA GLY A 114 0.60 8.25 1.23
C GLY A 114 1.02 7.62 2.56
N GLY A 115 1.40 8.44 3.52
CA GLY A 115 1.81 7.96 4.84
C GLY A 115 0.66 8.03 5.84
N ALA A 116 0.40 6.95 6.56
CA ALA A 116 -0.64 6.90 7.59
C ALA A 116 -0.12 7.29 8.98
N GLY A 117 1.17 7.58 9.10
CA GLY A 117 1.80 8.01 10.35
C GLY A 117 1.75 9.54 10.52
N PRO A 118 2.75 10.12 11.20
CA PRO A 118 2.81 11.57 11.37
C PRO A 118 2.89 12.28 10.03
N ALA A 119 2.32 13.49 9.96
CA ALA A 119 2.37 14.30 8.75
C ALA A 119 3.82 14.59 8.35
N ARG A 120 4.13 14.50 7.06
CA ARG A 120 5.46 14.74 6.50
C ARG A 120 5.35 15.59 5.26
N PHE A 121 6.38 16.40 5.00
CA PHE A 121 6.47 17.23 3.79
C PHE A 121 5.26 18.14 3.60
N GLY A 122 4.62 18.57 4.70
CA GLY A 122 3.42 19.38 4.61
C GLY A 122 2.17 18.64 4.13
N LEU A 123 2.25 17.32 3.95
CA LEU A 123 1.12 16.52 3.50
C LEU A 123 0.38 15.92 4.71
N PRO A 124 -0.97 15.89 4.68
CA PRO A 124 -1.72 15.20 5.71
C PRO A 124 -1.50 13.69 5.62
N PRO A 125 -1.63 12.96 6.74
CA PRO A 125 -1.63 11.52 6.67
C PRO A 125 -2.83 11.01 5.86
N SER A 126 -2.64 9.90 5.16
CA SER A 126 -3.68 9.34 4.30
C SER A 126 -3.58 7.84 4.17
N VAL A 127 -4.66 7.23 3.73
CA VAL A 127 -4.73 5.84 3.33
C VAL A 127 -5.41 5.75 1.96
N GLY A 128 -5.34 4.58 1.33
CA GLY A 128 -6.06 4.31 0.10
C GLY A 128 -7.17 3.31 0.33
N ILE A 129 -8.28 3.47 -0.37
CA ILE A 129 -9.36 2.49 -0.42
C ILE A 129 -9.54 2.09 -1.87
N MET A 130 -9.60 0.79 -2.12
CA MET A 130 -9.78 0.25 -3.45
C MET A 130 -10.94 -0.74 -3.45
N GLU A 131 -11.82 -0.61 -4.43
CA GLU A 131 -12.94 -1.54 -4.63
C GLU A 131 -12.65 -2.39 -5.85
N LEU A 132 -12.69 -3.71 -5.67
CA LEU A 132 -12.41 -4.68 -6.73
C LEU A 132 -13.64 -5.52 -7.01
N GLU A 133 -13.97 -5.64 -8.30
CA GLU A 133 -15.00 -6.55 -8.79
C GLU A 133 -14.46 -7.24 -10.04
N PRO A 134 -14.65 -8.57 -10.19
CA PRO A 134 -14.18 -9.26 -11.39
C PRO A 134 -14.77 -8.65 -12.67
N GLY A 135 -13.92 -8.40 -13.66
CA GLY A 135 -14.35 -7.88 -14.95
C GLY A 135 -14.59 -6.37 -15.01
N ILE A 136 -14.41 -5.67 -13.90
CA ILE A 136 -14.60 -4.20 -13.83
C ILE A 136 -13.26 -3.57 -13.42
N PRO A 137 -12.83 -2.46 -14.06
CA PRO A 137 -11.58 -1.79 -13.65
C PRO A 137 -11.60 -1.41 -12.16
N PRO A 138 -10.46 -1.51 -11.46
CA PRO A 138 -10.39 -1.14 -10.05
C PRO A 138 -10.81 0.32 -9.83
N ARG A 139 -11.54 0.54 -8.74
CA ARG A 139 -11.93 1.88 -8.30
C ARG A 139 -11.17 2.20 -7.02
N ALA A 140 -10.34 3.23 -7.05
CA ALA A 140 -9.51 3.60 -5.92
C ALA A 140 -9.67 5.06 -5.57
N ARG A 141 -9.44 5.38 -4.30
CA ARG A 141 -9.40 6.76 -3.83
C ARG A 141 -8.41 6.91 -2.69
N ILE A 142 -7.86 8.08 -2.56
CA ILE A 142 -7.02 8.46 -1.43
C ILE A 142 -7.92 9.10 -0.37
N VAL A 143 -7.80 8.62 0.87
CA VAL A 143 -8.60 9.12 1.99
C VAL A 143 -7.68 9.84 2.97
N PRO A 144 -7.74 11.18 3.05
CA PRO A 144 -6.99 11.92 4.07
C PRO A 144 -7.48 11.53 5.46
N LEU A 145 -6.55 11.33 6.37
CA LEU A 145 -6.87 11.15 7.78
C LEU A 145 -6.88 12.53 8.44
N GLY A 146 -7.68 12.68 9.47
CA GLY A 146 -7.87 13.97 10.11
C GLY A 146 -6.56 14.62 10.57
N GLY A 147 -6.51 15.91 10.50
CA GLY A 147 -5.56 16.86 10.99
C GLY A 147 -4.19 16.48 11.41
#